data_2c5c9ac4ce9739ed5c1c8a5c83330474
#
_entry.id   2c5c9ac4ce9739ed5c1c8a5c83330474
#
_cell.length_a   1.000
_cell.length_b   1.000
_cell.length_c   1.000
_cell.angle_alpha   90.00
_cell.angle_beta   90.00
_cell.angle_gamma   90.00
#
_symmetry.space_group_name_H-M   'P 1'
#
loop_
_entity.id
_entity.type
_entity.pdbx_description
1 polymer ?
#
loop_
_entity_poly.entity_id
_entity_poly.type
_entity_poly.pdbx_seq_one_letter_code
_entity_poly.pdbx_strand_id
1 'polypeptide(L)'
;NVLFEYQSTFAVFQFSDIDDDIKEYIDFCPFNFYETWAQKVFVRNACSIREINYLPLDYQPVTYESEKYVHLVIVGMSRMGIALAVEAAHIAHYPNFIRDKKKKTRITFIDNEAMREMNSFKQAYENLFDVSYSTFIDTENGMVRRDEPAEVYAHLGTDFIDIEWQFVQGTIESPEVRDLITGWCEDEDALMTVAVCLNLTHQSISSAVYLPRCVYEKGVPVLVQQRITSAIIEKLSGNPLKGKGGTNQRFKNLRPFGMLDDCFDLCMADEMYAKRVNAVYEKCEGCLLYTSDAADE
;
A
#
# COMPACT_ATOMS: atom_id res chain seq x y z
N ASN A 1 -3.64 19.72 -13.54
CA ASN A 1 -3.79 18.62 -12.56
C ASN A 1 -4.44 19.13 -11.29
N VAL A 2 -5.42 18.41 -10.76
CA VAL A 2 -6.13 18.75 -9.52
C VAL A 2 -6.01 17.62 -8.52
N LEU A 3 -5.41 17.92 -7.38
CA LEU A 3 -5.21 16.99 -6.28
C LEU A 3 -6.46 16.90 -5.40
N PHE A 4 -6.95 15.69 -5.18
CA PHE A 4 -7.98 15.39 -4.20
C PHE A 4 -7.39 14.65 -3.01
N GLU A 5 -7.51 15.23 -1.81
CA GLU A 5 -7.10 14.56 -0.57
C GLU A 5 -8.17 13.62 0.00
N TYR A 6 -9.44 13.82 -0.38
CA TYR A 6 -10.56 13.01 0.12
C TYR A 6 -11.10 12.12 -0.99
N GLN A 7 -11.11 10.82 -0.74
CA GLN A 7 -11.66 9.83 -1.68
C GLN A 7 -13.11 10.10 -2.03
N SER A 8 -13.94 10.47 -1.05
CA SER A 8 -15.34 10.82 -1.27
C SER A 8 -15.51 12.01 -2.22
N THR A 9 -14.68 13.03 -2.08
CA THR A 9 -14.73 14.21 -2.98
C THR A 9 -14.24 13.83 -4.38
N PHE A 10 -13.21 13.01 -4.48
CA PHE A 10 -12.70 12.50 -5.75
C PHE A 10 -13.75 11.66 -6.48
N ALA A 11 -14.41 10.73 -5.78
CA ALA A 11 -15.47 9.90 -6.33
C ALA A 11 -16.66 10.75 -6.83
N VAL A 12 -17.13 11.72 -6.01
CA VAL A 12 -18.21 12.62 -6.44
C VAL A 12 -17.80 13.40 -7.68
N PHE A 13 -16.54 13.83 -7.77
CA PHE A 13 -16.05 14.56 -8.93
C PHE A 13 -16.01 13.68 -10.19
N GLN A 14 -15.59 12.42 -10.09
CA GLN A 14 -15.58 11.47 -11.22
C GLN A 14 -16.98 11.20 -11.80
N PHE A 15 -18.02 11.32 -10.96
CA PHE A 15 -19.43 11.19 -11.41
C PHE A 15 -20.07 12.54 -11.82
N SER A 16 -19.33 13.64 -11.73
CA SER A 16 -19.83 14.97 -12.12
C SER A 16 -19.53 15.21 -13.58
N ASP A 17 -20.56 15.55 -14.36
CA ASP A 17 -20.35 16.03 -15.72
C ASP A 17 -19.66 17.39 -15.69
N ILE A 18 -18.47 17.46 -16.28
CA ILE A 18 -17.81 18.73 -16.56
C ILE A 18 -18.44 19.27 -17.84
N ASP A 19 -18.80 20.54 -17.84
CA ASP A 19 -19.35 21.21 -18.98
C ASP A 19 -18.42 21.05 -20.20
N ASP A 20 -18.97 20.59 -21.31
CA ASP A 20 -18.19 20.29 -22.52
C ASP A 20 -17.49 21.53 -23.07
N ASP A 21 -18.08 22.72 -22.86
CA ASP A 21 -17.41 23.98 -23.21
C ASP A 21 -16.12 24.21 -22.46
N ILE A 22 -16.00 23.67 -21.25
CA ILE A 22 -14.76 23.75 -20.45
C ILE A 22 -13.75 22.72 -20.92
N LYS A 23 -14.18 21.51 -21.28
CA LYS A 23 -13.31 20.43 -21.79
C LYS A 23 -12.59 20.82 -23.09
N GLU A 24 -13.19 21.68 -23.91
CA GLU A 24 -12.57 22.16 -25.15
C GLU A 24 -11.30 23.01 -24.90
N TYR A 25 -11.23 23.70 -23.74
CA TYR A 25 -10.14 24.62 -23.41
C TYR A 25 -9.18 24.12 -22.33
N ILE A 26 -9.61 23.16 -21.53
CA ILE A 26 -8.85 22.69 -20.35
C ILE A 26 -8.83 21.18 -20.30
N ASP A 27 -7.64 20.60 -20.42
CA ASP A 27 -7.40 19.20 -20.10
C ASP A 27 -7.34 19.04 -18.57
N PHE A 28 -8.40 18.48 -17.99
CA PHE A 28 -8.58 18.40 -16.55
C PHE A 28 -8.20 17.00 -16.07
N CYS A 29 -7.04 16.87 -15.40
CA CYS A 29 -6.54 15.61 -14.85
C CYS A 29 -6.71 15.59 -13.32
N PRO A 30 -7.81 15.04 -12.80
CA PRO A 30 -8.00 14.83 -11.38
C PRO A 30 -7.23 13.60 -10.91
N PHE A 31 -6.69 13.61 -9.69
CA PHE A 31 -6.05 12.46 -9.09
C PHE A 31 -6.16 12.45 -7.57
N ASN A 32 -6.14 11.26 -6.98
CA ASN A 32 -6.08 11.10 -5.54
C ASN A 32 -4.63 10.93 -5.09
N PHE A 33 -4.22 11.75 -4.14
CA PHE A 33 -2.85 11.75 -3.60
C PHE A 33 -2.43 10.40 -3.03
N TYR A 34 -3.30 9.78 -2.25
CA TYR A 34 -2.98 8.54 -1.53
C TYR A 34 -2.92 7.34 -2.46
N GLU A 35 -3.86 7.23 -3.40
CA GLU A 35 -3.86 6.17 -4.41
C GLU A 35 -2.63 6.25 -5.32
N THR A 36 -2.31 7.45 -5.80
CA THR A 36 -1.12 7.68 -6.63
C THR A 36 0.15 7.25 -5.91
N TRP A 37 0.27 7.55 -4.62
CA TRP A 37 1.42 7.10 -3.83
C TRP A 37 1.44 5.60 -3.58
N ALA A 38 0.29 4.97 -3.32
CA ALA A 38 0.21 3.53 -3.15
C ALA A 38 0.67 2.79 -4.41
N GLN A 39 0.18 3.21 -5.57
CA GLN A 39 0.62 2.68 -6.86
C GLN A 39 2.12 2.89 -7.10
N LYS A 40 2.64 4.08 -6.78
CA LYS A 40 4.07 4.34 -6.91
C LYS A 40 4.92 3.38 -6.11
N VAL A 41 4.56 3.17 -4.85
CA VAL A 41 5.35 2.35 -3.94
C VAL A 41 5.35 0.88 -4.35
N PHE A 42 4.20 0.34 -4.74
CA PHE A 42 4.06 -1.10 -4.95
C PHE A 42 4.14 -1.51 -6.43
N VAL A 43 3.66 -0.69 -7.35
CA VAL A 43 3.59 -1.04 -8.77
C VAL A 43 4.77 -0.49 -9.55
N ARG A 44 5.13 0.77 -9.32
CA ARG A 44 6.16 1.45 -10.11
C ARG A 44 7.57 1.28 -9.58
N ASN A 45 7.72 0.95 -8.32
CA ASN A 45 8.97 0.59 -7.62
C ASN A 45 10.12 1.60 -7.71
N ALA A 46 10.11 2.51 -8.66
CA ALA A 46 11.16 3.49 -8.85
C ALA A 46 10.60 4.89 -9.08
N CYS A 47 11.14 5.87 -8.39
CA CYS A 47 10.98 7.26 -8.74
C CYS A 47 12.19 7.71 -9.55
N SER A 48 11.96 8.04 -10.82
CA SER A 48 13.02 8.42 -11.73
C SER A 48 13.76 9.71 -11.34
N ILE A 49 13.15 10.57 -10.54
CA ILE A 49 13.70 11.92 -10.28
C ILE A 49 14.64 11.92 -9.08
N ARG A 50 14.38 11.08 -8.05
CA ARG A 50 15.19 11.05 -6.82
C ARG A 50 15.84 9.70 -6.53
N GLU A 51 15.75 8.76 -7.46
CA GLU A 51 16.31 7.39 -7.36
C GLU A 51 15.95 6.65 -6.04
N ILE A 52 14.79 6.95 -5.46
CA ILE A 52 14.27 6.19 -4.35
C ILE A 52 13.65 4.93 -4.92
N ASN A 53 14.31 3.80 -4.74
CA ASN A 53 13.78 2.50 -5.13
C ASN A 53 13.01 1.89 -3.96
N TYR A 54 11.77 1.53 -4.21
CA TYR A 54 10.95 0.73 -3.30
C TYR A 54 11.05 -0.74 -3.70
N LEU A 55 11.17 -1.63 -2.71
CA LEU A 55 11.09 -3.06 -2.98
C LEU A 55 9.62 -3.45 -3.18
N PRO A 56 9.31 -4.29 -4.18
CA PRO A 56 7.97 -4.83 -4.33
C PRO A 56 7.59 -5.68 -3.11
N LEU A 57 6.30 -5.92 -2.91
CA LEU A 57 5.83 -6.76 -1.80
C LEU A 57 6.40 -8.18 -1.86
N ASP A 58 6.58 -8.70 -3.06
CA ASP A 58 7.20 -9.98 -3.38
C ASP A 58 8.70 -9.83 -3.72
N TYR A 59 9.45 -9.12 -2.89
CA TYR A 59 10.89 -8.91 -3.09
C TYR A 59 11.72 -10.21 -3.17
N GLN A 60 11.10 -11.35 -2.94
CA GLN A 60 11.54 -12.68 -3.34
C GLN A 60 10.43 -13.33 -4.17
N PRO A 61 10.74 -14.01 -5.27
CA PRO A 61 9.71 -14.59 -6.16
C PRO A 61 8.79 -15.55 -5.43
N VAL A 62 7.48 -15.33 -5.53
CA VAL A 62 6.44 -16.22 -5.01
C VAL A 62 5.87 -17.02 -6.18
N THR A 63 6.42 -18.20 -6.42
CA THR A 63 5.99 -19.13 -7.47
C THR A 63 4.96 -20.12 -6.93
N TYR A 64 4.38 -20.94 -7.79
CA TYR A 64 3.44 -22.01 -7.40
C TYR A 64 4.00 -22.95 -6.32
N GLU A 65 5.30 -23.27 -6.36
CA GLU A 65 5.97 -24.17 -5.41
C GLU A 65 6.51 -23.45 -4.17
N SER A 66 6.40 -22.10 -4.10
CA SER A 66 6.94 -21.33 -2.99
C SER A 66 6.18 -21.56 -1.69
N GLU A 67 6.91 -21.71 -0.59
CA GLU A 67 6.35 -21.69 0.76
C GLU A 67 6.17 -20.27 1.30
N LYS A 68 6.67 -19.25 0.59
CA LYS A 68 6.58 -17.86 0.99
C LYS A 68 5.18 -17.29 0.84
N TYR A 69 4.84 -16.31 1.68
CA TYR A 69 3.65 -15.49 1.55
C TYR A 69 3.96 -14.02 1.88
N VAL A 70 3.21 -13.11 1.31
CA VAL A 70 3.38 -11.67 1.56
C VAL A 70 2.67 -11.26 2.85
N HIS A 71 3.36 -10.47 3.68
CA HIS A 71 2.79 -9.88 4.88
C HIS A 71 3.08 -8.37 4.95
N LEU A 72 2.07 -7.56 4.63
CA LEU A 72 2.13 -6.11 4.75
C LEU A 72 1.61 -5.69 6.14
N VAL A 73 2.48 -5.10 6.95
CA VAL A 73 2.14 -4.55 8.28
C VAL A 73 2.08 -3.03 8.20
N ILE A 74 0.93 -2.44 8.48
CA ILE A 74 0.68 -1.00 8.42
C ILE A 74 0.45 -0.47 9.83
N VAL A 75 1.30 0.42 10.27
CA VAL A 75 1.17 1.13 11.54
C VAL A 75 0.44 2.45 11.29
N GLY A 76 -0.79 2.53 11.79
CA GLY A 76 -1.72 3.64 11.61
C GLY A 76 -2.74 3.42 10.47
N MET A 77 -4.01 3.47 10.81
CA MET A 77 -5.13 3.39 9.86
C MET A 77 -5.46 4.78 9.26
N SER A 78 -4.43 5.53 8.87
CA SER A 78 -4.59 6.79 8.16
C SER A 78 -5.06 6.56 6.71
N ARG A 79 -5.46 7.62 6.02
CA ARG A 79 -5.82 7.55 4.59
C ARG A 79 -4.72 6.93 3.73
N MET A 80 -3.46 7.24 4.02
CA MET A 80 -2.32 6.65 3.32
C MET A 80 -2.18 5.15 3.63
N GLY A 81 -2.35 4.76 4.91
CA GLY A 81 -2.35 3.36 5.31
C GLY A 81 -3.45 2.56 4.63
N ILE A 82 -4.66 3.11 4.56
CA ILE A 82 -5.79 2.48 3.86
C ILE A 82 -5.51 2.37 2.36
N ALA A 83 -5.00 3.43 1.72
CA ALA A 83 -4.66 3.38 0.30
C ALA A 83 -3.60 2.32 -0.03
N LEU A 84 -2.55 2.21 0.80
CA LEU A 84 -1.55 1.13 0.65
C LEU A 84 -2.18 -0.26 0.80
N ALA A 85 -3.06 -0.43 1.78
CA ALA A 85 -3.73 -1.72 2.02
C ALA A 85 -4.63 -2.13 0.85
N VAL A 86 -5.43 -1.19 0.32
CA VAL A 86 -6.32 -1.44 -0.82
C VAL A 86 -5.50 -1.74 -2.08
N GLU A 87 -4.44 -0.99 -2.36
CA GLU A 87 -3.56 -1.27 -3.49
C GLU A 87 -2.87 -2.63 -3.35
N ALA A 88 -2.37 -2.97 -2.16
CA ALA A 88 -1.80 -4.29 -1.90
C ALA A 88 -2.83 -5.42 -2.12
N ALA A 89 -4.09 -5.21 -1.69
CA ALA A 89 -5.15 -6.18 -1.93
C ALA A 89 -5.51 -6.36 -3.40
N HIS A 90 -5.26 -5.34 -4.25
CA HIS A 90 -5.49 -5.43 -5.70
C HIS A 90 -4.38 -6.15 -6.46
N ILE A 91 -3.14 -6.12 -5.97
CA ILE A 91 -1.99 -6.61 -6.73
C ILE A 91 -1.32 -7.86 -6.15
N ALA A 92 -1.47 -8.12 -4.85
CA ALA A 92 -0.72 -9.15 -4.16
C ALA A 92 -1.41 -10.52 -4.19
N HIS A 93 -1.59 -11.06 -5.39
CA HIS A 93 -2.19 -12.36 -5.66
C HIS A 93 -1.12 -13.33 -6.19
N TYR A 94 -0.93 -14.45 -5.52
CA TYR A 94 0.19 -15.35 -5.83
C TYR A 94 -0.28 -16.78 -6.14
N PRO A 95 0.39 -17.46 -7.08
CA PRO A 95 -0.06 -18.76 -7.57
C PRO A 95 0.04 -19.90 -6.55
N ASN A 96 0.87 -19.78 -5.52
CA ASN A 96 1.00 -20.80 -4.47
C ASN A 96 -0.27 -20.96 -3.62
N PHE A 97 -1.14 -19.95 -3.55
CA PHE A 97 -2.45 -20.05 -2.92
C PHE A 97 -3.34 -21.14 -3.55
N ILE A 98 -3.17 -21.41 -4.86
CA ILE A 98 -3.91 -22.49 -5.53
C ILE A 98 -3.51 -23.84 -4.94
N ARG A 99 -2.23 -24.03 -4.64
CA ARG A 99 -1.66 -25.25 -4.03
C ARG A 99 -1.98 -25.37 -2.54
N ASP A 100 -1.78 -24.27 -1.80
CA ASP A 100 -2.01 -24.23 -0.36
C ASP A 100 -2.83 -22.98 0.02
N LYS A 101 -4.06 -23.18 0.41
CA LYS A 101 -5.02 -22.15 0.82
C LYS A 101 -4.61 -21.36 2.06
N LYS A 102 -3.57 -21.77 2.76
CA LYS A 102 -3.00 -21.04 3.89
C LYS A 102 -2.01 -19.95 3.46
N LYS A 103 -1.51 -20.02 2.22
CA LYS A 103 -0.55 -19.04 1.66
C LYS A 103 -1.25 -17.79 1.14
N LYS A 104 -2.04 -17.15 2.02
CA LYS A 104 -2.74 -15.89 1.74
C LYS A 104 -1.81 -14.71 1.92
N THR A 105 -1.99 -13.69 1.11
CA THR A 105 -1.42 -12.37 1.41
C THR A 105 -2.08 -11.82 2.66
N ARG A 106 -1.28 -11.50 3.66
CA ARG A 106 -1.76 -10.93 4.92
C ARG A 106 -1.54 -9.43 4.96
N ILE A 107 -2.61 -8.68 5.26
CA ILE A 107 -2.56 -7.23 5.44
C ILE A 107 -2.97 -6.95 6.89
N THR A 108 -2.02 -6.44 7.67
CA THR A 108 -2.22 -6.18 9.11
C THR A 108 -2.15 -4.71 9.39
N PHE A 109 -3.18 -4.17 10.04
CA PHE A 109 -3.15 -2.83 10.62
C PHE A 109 -2.85 -2.88 12.11
N ILE A 110 -2.06 -1.93 12.58
CA ILE A 110 -1.81 -1.69 14.02
C ILE A 110 -2.23 -0.25 14.31
N ASP A 111 -3.23 -0.05 15.14
CA ASP A 111 -3.73 1.28 15.51
C ASP A 111 -4.30 1.27 16.93
N ASN A 112 -4.17 2.37 17.66
CA ASN A 112 -4.76 2.51 18.99
C ASN A 112 -6.29 2.62 18.97
N GLU A 113 -6.89 3.00 17.83
CA GLU A 113 -8.32 3.08 17.59
C GLU A 113 -8.77 2.02 16.55
N ALA A 114 -8.05 0.90 16.46
CA ALA A 114 -8.25 -0.10 15.41
C ALA A 114 -9.69 -0.60 15.28
N MET A 115 -10.43 -0.76 16.37
CA MET A 115 -11.84 -1.18 16.34
C MET A 115 -12.71 -0.18 15.58
N ARG A 116 -12.57 1.11 15.87
CA ARG A 116 -13.35 2.17 15.23
C ARG A 116 -12.99 2.31 13.75
N GLU A 117 -11.70 2.38 13.46
CA GLU A 117 -11.19 2.55 12.10
C GLU A 117 -11.49 1.32 11.24
N MET A 118 -11.40 0.10 11.78
CA MET A 118 -11.82 -1.13 11.12
C MET A 118 -13.29 -1.09 10.70
N ASN A 119 -14.18 -0.67 11.60
CA ASN A 119 -15.61 -0.59 11.27
C ASN A 119 -15.88 0.41 10.15
N SER A 120 -15.21 1.57 10.18
CA SER A 120 -15.31 2.58 9.12
C SER A 120 -14.75 2.06 7.79
N PHE A 121 -13.63 1.35 7.84
CA PHE A 121 -13.01 0.76 6.66
C PHE A 121 -13.87 -0.35 6.05
N LYS A 122 -14.40 -1.26 6.89
CA LYS A 122 -15.32 -2.32 6.44
C LYS A 122 -16.58 -1.74 5.80
N GLN A 123 -17.14 -0.68 6.35
CA GLN A 123 -18.31 -0.02 5.77
C GLN A 123 -17.99 0.62 4.40
N ALA A 124 -16.83 1.25 4.26
CA ALA A 124 -16.42 1.89 3.01
C ALA A 124 -16.11 0.89 1.88
N TYR A 125 -15.68 -0.32 2.24
CA TYR A 125 -15.26 -1.39 1.32
C TYR A 125 -16.03 -2.70 1.59
N GLU A 126 -17.34 -2.61 1.80
CA GLU A 126 -18.21 -3.72 2.19
C GLU A 126 -18.01 -4.95 1.28
N ASN A 127 -18.06 -4.78 -0.03
CA ASN A 127 -17.88 -5.86 -1.00
C ASN A 127 -16.54 -6.60 -0.85
N LEU A 128 -15.47 -5.93 -0.45
CA LEU A 128 -14.17 -6.53 -0.23
C LEU A 128 -14.16 -7.41 1.01
N PHE A 129 -14.83 -6.97 2.08
CA PHE A 129 -14.91 -7.71 3.33
C PHE A 129 -15.94 -8.84 3.31
N ASP A 130 -16.96 -8.73 2.47
CA ASP A 130 -17.93 -9.82 2.24
C ASP A 130 -17.30 -11.09 1.69
N VAL A 131 -16.17 -10.97 0.99
CA VAL A 131 -15.46 -12.10 0.37
C VAL A 131 -14.14 -12.45 1.07
N SER A 132 -13.76 -11.74 2.13
CA SER A 132 -12.47 -11.90 2.80
C SER A 132 -12.60 -12.34 4.25
N TYR A 133 -11.60 -13.07 4.75
CA TYR A 133 -11.42 -13.28 6.19
C TYR A 133 -10.83 -12.05 6.85
N SER A 134 -11.34 -11.70 8.04
CA SER A 134 -10.72 -10.68 8.86
C SER A 134 -10.60 -11.11 10.32
N THR A 135 -9.51 -10.72 10.97
CA THR A 135 -9.22 -11.00 12.37
C THR A 135 -8.99 -9.70 13.11
N PHE A 136 -9.67 -9.50 14.22
CA PHE A 136 -9.43 -8.41 15.15
C PHE A 136 -8.72 -8.95 16.39
N ILE A 137 -7.64 -8.30 16.81
CA ILE A 137 -6.81 -8.66 17.96
C ILE A 137 -6.75 -7.46 18.89
N ASP A 138 -7.35 -7.59 20.08
CA ASP A 138 -7.21 -6.61 21.16
C ASP A 138 -6.06 -7.05 22.07
N THR A 139 -4.94 -6.35 21.98
CA THR A 139 -3.74 -6.72 22.75
C THR A 139 -3.84 -6.39 24.21
N GLU A 140 -4.66 -5.39 24.59
CA GLU A 140 -4.84 -5.01 26.00
C GLU A 140 -5.70 -6.02 26.76
N ASN A 141 -6.77 -6.51 26.12
CA ASN A 141 -7.72 -7.44 26.73
C ASN A 141 -7.48 -8.90 26.35
N GLY A 142 -6.51 -9.17 25.47
CA GLY A 142 -6.21 -10.53 24.98
C GLY A 142 -7.35 -11.14 24.15
N MET A 143 -8.25 -10.32 23.58
CA MET A 143 -9.39 -10.79 22.80
C MET A 143 -9.01 -10.95 21.34
N VAL A 144 -9.39 -12.09 20.76
CA VAL A 144 -9.27 -12.35 19.32
C VAL A 144 -10.65 -12.66 18.75
N ARG A 145 -11.08 -11.89 17.75
CA ARG A 145 -12.33 -12.12 17.01
C ARG A 145 -12.01 -12.34 15.55
N ARG A 146 -12.55 -13.41 14.97
CA ARG A 146 -12.45 -13.70 13.55
C ARG A 146 -13.81 -13.55 12.89
N ASP A 147 -13.87 -12.79 11.82
CA ASP A 147 -15.04 -12.65 10.96
C ASP A 147 -14.78 -13.43 9.66
N GLU A 148 -15.77 -14.21 9.26
CA GLU A 148 -15.74 -15.01 8.02
C GLU A 148 -16.44 -14.28 6.88
N PRO A 149 -16.17 -14.66 5.61
CA PRO A 149 -16.90 -14.16 4.45
C PRO A 149 -18.43 -14.35 4.60
N ALA A 150 -19.19 -13.47 3.94
CA ALA A 150 -20.65 -13.52 3.99
C ALA A 150 -21.19 -14.85 3.44
N GLU A 151 -22.26 -15.38 4.08
CA GLU A 151 -22.89 -16.66 3.70
C GLU A 151 -23.31 -16.73 2.22
N VAL A 152 -23.65 -15.60 1.63
CA VAL A 152 -24.04 -15.47 0.21
C VAL A 152 -22.95 -16.02 -0.73
N TYR A 153 -21.69 -15.95 -0.30
CA TYR A 153 -20.54 -16.44 -1.05
C TYR A 153 -20.05 -17.82 -0.62
N ALA A 154 -20.73 -18.46 0.36
CA ALA A 154 -20.35 -19.77 0.88
C ALA A 154 -20.32 -20.86 -0.21
N HIS A 155 -21.14 -20.71 -1.26
CA HIS A 155 -21.16 -21.64 -2.41
C HIS A 155 -19.89 -21.55 -3.29
N LEU A 156 -19.13 -20.47 -3.20
CA LEU A 156 -17.85 -20.30 -3.90
C LEU A 156 -16.67 -20.93 -3.12
N GLY A 157 -16.94 -21.39 -1.90
CA GLY A 157 -15.94 -21.90 -0.99
C GLY A 157 -15.30 -20.78 -0.17
N THR A 158 -14.94 -21.09 1.08
CA THR A 158 -14.31 -20.14 2.02
C THR A 158 -12.91 -19.70 1.62
N ASP A 159 -12.35 -20.31 0.57
CA ASP A 159 -10.99 -20.10 0.06
C ASP A 159 -10.96 -19.34 -1.27
N PHE A 160 -12.02 -18.57 -1.55
CA PHE A 160 -12.13 -17.85 -2.81
C PHE A 160 -11.11 -16.69 -2.91
N ILE A 161 -10.89 -15.95 -1.83
CA ILE A 161 -9.94 -14.84 -1.81
C ILE A 161 -8.67 -15.22 -1.07
N ASP A 162 -7.54 -14.91 -1.70
CA ASP A 162 -6.19 -15.11 -1.19
C ASP A 162 -5.66 -13.93 -0.34
N ILE A 163 -6.56 -13.06 0.13
CA ILE A 163 -6.25 -11.94 1.03
C ILE A 163 -6.83 -12.21 2.43
N GLU A 164 -6.04 -12.00 3.47
CA GLU A 164 -6.45 -12.06 4.88
C GLU A 164 -6.17 -10.73 5.57
N TRP A 165 -7.18 -10.18 6.21
CA TRP A 165 -7.09 -8.93 6.96
C TRP A 165 -6.84 -9.18 8.44
N GLN A 166 -5.94 -8.41 9.04
CA GLN A 166 -5.76 -8.38 10.50
C GLN A 166 -5.83 -6.94 11.00
N PHE A 167 -6.50 -6.75 12.13
CA PHE A 167 -6.59 -5.46 12.81
C PHE A 167 -6.14 -5.64 14.25
N VAL A 168 -5.08 -4.95 14.64
CA VAL A 168 -4.47 -5.04 15.97
C VAL A 168 -4.73 -3.74 16.72
N GLN A 169 -5.51 -3.82 17.77
CA GLN A 169 -5.75 -2.74 18.73
C GLN A 169 -4.53 -2.63 19.64
N GLY A 170 -3.82 -1.51 19.56
CA GLY A 170 -2.64 -1.26 20.37
C GLY A 170 -1.65 -0.31 19.69
N THR A 171 -0.56 -0.03 20.38
CA THR A 171 0.52 0.84 19.90
C THR A 171 1.83 0.07 19.76
N ILE A 172 2.73 0.52 18.91
CA ILE A 172 4.03 -0.13 18.73
C ILE A 172 4.95 -0.03 19.95
N GLU A 173 4.60 0.82 20.91
CA GLU A 173 5.31 0.97 22.17
C GLU A 173 4.94 -0.15 23.16
N SER A 174 3.74 -0.75 23.01
CA SER A 174 3.29 -1.80 23.93
C SER A 174 4.08 -3.10 23.73
N PRO A 175 4.42 -3.81 24.81
CA PRO A 175 5.14 -5.08 24.74
C PRO A 175 4.43 -6.11 23.87
N GLU A 176 3.12 -6.21 23.99
CA GLU A 176 2.28 -7.20 23.32
C GLU A 176 2.33 -7.02 21.80
N VAL A 177 2.22 -5.78 21.31
CA VAL A 177 2.35 -5.45 19.88
C VAL A 177 3.77 -5.72 19.39
N ARG A 178 4.78 -5.39 20.20
CA ARG A 178 6.18 -5.65 19.86
C ARG A 178 6.48 -7.15 19.75
N ASP A 179 5.87 -7.96 20.62
CA ASP A 179 6.00 -9.41 20.56
C ASP A 179 5.33 -9.98 19.32
N LEU A 180 4.15 -9.46 18.92
CA LEU A 180 3.51 -9.82 17.66
C LEU A 180 4.40 -9.50 16.45
N ILE A 181 4.93 -8.27 16.37
CA ILE A 181 5.83 -7.86 15.26
C ILE A 181 7.09 -8.74 15.24
N THR A 182 7.63 -9.06 16.41
CA THR A 182 8.82 -9.94 16.51
C THR A 182 8.49 -11.34 16.01
N GLY A 183 7.36 -11.92 16.42
CA GLY A 183 6.91 -13.23 15.95
C GLY A 183 6.70 -13.26 14.43
N TRP A 184 6.07 -12.23 13.84
CA TRP A 184 5.93 -12.15 12.38
C TRP A 184 7.26 -11.97 11.67
N CYS A 185 8.18 -11.23 12.27
CA CYS A 185 9.52 -11.05 11.72
C CYS A 185 10.34 -12.34 11.77
N GLU A 186 10.10 -13.22 12.76
CA GLU A 186 10.79 -14.50 12.90
C GLU A 186 10.26 -15.58 11.97
N ASP A 187 9.05 -15.42 11.44
CA ASP A 187 8.48 -16.31 10.44
C ASP A 187 9.29 -16.24 9.15
N GLU A 188 10.03 -17.31 8.86
CA GLU A 188 10.89 -17.37 7.67
C GLU A 188 10.10 -17.40 6.36
N ASP A 189 8.84 -17.84 6.39
CA ASP A 189 7.99 -17.90 5.20
C ASP A 189 7.36 -16.54 4.86
N ALA A 190 7.30 -15.61 5.80
CA ALA A 190 6.74 -14.29 5.59
C ALA A 190 7.67 -13.35 4.82
N LEU A 191 7.24 -12.87 3.67
CA LEU A 191 7.84 -11.71 3.00
C LEU A 191 7.23 -10.44 3.61
N MET A 192 7.80 -10.02 4.72
CA MET A 192 7.26 -8.92 5.51
C MET A 192 7.70 -7.56 4.98
N THR A 193 6.76 -6.62 4.88
CA THR A 193 7.01 -5.20 4.66
C THR A 193 6.28 -4.40 5.73
N VAL A 194 6.93 -3.40 6.32
CA VAL A 194 6.32 -2.52 7.34
C VAL A 194 6.13 -1.13 6.76
N ALA A 195 4.92 -0.59 6.83
CA ALA A 195 4.60 0.79 6.44
C ALA A 195 4.12 1.58 7.66
N VAL A 196 4.79 2.67 8.01
CA VAL A 196 4.40 3.54 9.11
C VAL A 196 3.68 4.77 8.56
N CYS A 197 2.36 4.82 8.77
CA CYS A 197 1.41 5.74 8.14
C CYS A 197 0.63 6.55 9.17
N LEU A 198 1.31 7.19 10.12
CA LEU A 198 0.66 8.05 11.11
C LEU A 198 0.37 9.44 10.54
N ASN A 199 -0.70 10.08 11.03
CA ASN A 199 -1.13 11.39 10.53
C ASN A 199 -0.07 12.50 10.73
N LEU A 200 0.78 12.35 11.75
CA LEU A 200 1.84 13.31 12.06
C LEU A 200 3.21 12.76 11.66
N THR A 201 3.87 13.47 10.76
CA THR A 201 5.18 13.08 10.19
C THR A 201 6.23 12.74 11.24
N HIS A 202 6.34 13.52 12.33
CA HIS A 202 7.31 13.26 13.38
C HIS A 202 7.00 11.99 14.17
N GLN A 203 5.71 11.65 14.34
CA GLN A 203 5.31 10.39 14.96
C GLN A 203 5.66 9.21 14.06
N SER A 204 5.44 9.32 12.76
CA SER A 204 5.83 8.24 11.82
C SER A 204 7.33 7.94 11.87
N ILE A 205 8.18 8.98 11.95
CA ILE A 205 9.64 8.80 12.11
C ILE A 205 9.97 8.13 13.45
N SER A 206 9.42 8.64 14.54
CA SER A 206 9.64 8.07 15.89
C SER A 206 9.23 6.60 15.91
N SER A 207 8.03 6.29 15.49
CA SER A 207 7.50 4.94 15.48
C SER A 207 8.34 4.00 14.64
N ALA A 208 8.80 4.45 13.46
CA ALA A 208 9.71 3.66 12.63
C ALA A 208 11.04 3.37 13.35
N VAL A 209 11.65 4.36 13.98
CA VAL A 209 12.93 4.19 14.71
C VAL A 209 12.79 3.22 15.89
N TYR A 210 11.61 3.17 16.53
CA TYR A 210 11.32 2.32 17.69
C TYR A 210 10.79 0.92 17.33
N LEU A 211 10.63 0.57 16.07
CA LEU A 211 10.31 -0.81 15.67
C LEU A 211 11.28 -1.82 16.29
N PRO A 212 10.84 -3.07 16.55
CA PRO A 212 11.71 -4.14 17.06
C PRO A 212 12.99 -4.28 16.24
N ARG A 213 14.08 -4.61 16.89
CA ARG A 213 15.41 -4.71 16.24
C ARG A 213 15.44 -5.72 15.11
N CYS A 214 14.72 -6.83 15.26
CA CYS A 214 14.62 -7.89 14.25
C CYS A 214 14.18 -7.36 12.88
N VAL A 215 13.30 -6.34 12.83
CA VAL A 215 12.86 -5.72 11.58
C VAL A 215 14.05 -5.17 10.77
N TYR A 216 14.98 -4.51 11.45
CA TYR A 216 16.17 -3.95 10.80
C TYR A 216 17.28 -4.97 10.59
N GLU A 217 17.49 -5.88 11.53
CA GLU A 217 18.52 -6.93 11.47
C GLU A 217 18.25 -7.93 10.34
N LYS A 218 16.98 -8.30 10.14
CA LYS A 218 16.56 -9.19 9.03
C LYS A 218 16.39 -8.47 7.68
N GLY A 219 16.56 -7.16 7.65
CA GLY A 219 16.47 -6.39 6.40
C GLY A 219 15.06 -6.20 5.87
N VAL A 220 14.04 -6.29 6.74
CA VAL A 220 12.63 -6.03 6.37
C VAL A 220 12.47 -4.64 5.79
N PRO A 221 11.85 -4.46 4.61
CA PRO A 221 11.57 -3.13 4.06
C PRO A 221 10.69 -2.31 5.01
N VAL A 222 11.10 -1.07 5.30
CA VAL A 222 10.36 -0.15 6.16
C VAL A 222 10.06 1.11 5.39
N LEU A 223 8.77 1.37 5.17
CA LEU A 223 8.24 2.57 4.51
C LEU A 223 7.77 3.57 5.58
N VAL A 224 8.15 4.84 5.46
CA VAL A 224 7.76 5.87 6.43
C VAL A 224 7.11 7.04 5.72
N GLN A 225 5.84 7.26 6.04
CA GLN A 225 5.09 8.37 5.48
C GLN A 225 5.68 9.72 5.89
N GLN A 226 5.96 10.56 4.88
CA GLN A 226 6.45 11.93 5.02
C GLN A 226 5.68 12.83 4.07
N ARG A 227 5.19 13.98 4.53
CA ARG A 227 4.59 14.99 3.61
C ARG A 227 5.64 15.91 2.99
N ILE A 228 6.75 16.07 3.69
CA ILE A 228 7.88 16.93 3.28
C ILE A 228 9.16 16.13 3.45
N THR A 229 10.07 16.23 2.49
CA THR A 229 11.37 15.57 2.57
C THR A 229 12.11 15.98 3.85
N SER A 230 12.41 15.01 4.70
CA SER A 230 13.09 15.23 5.98
C SER A 230 14.57 14.87 5.89
N ALA A 231 15.44 15.83 6.15
CA ALA A 231 16.89 15.59 6.26
C ALA A 231 17.24 14.54 7.34
N ILE A 232 16.35 14.30 8.30
CA ILE A 232 16.53 13.28 9.34
C ILE A 232 16.46 11.87 8.71
N ILE A 233 15.45 11.61 7.88
CA ILE A 233 15.31 10.31 7.21
C ILE A 233 16.44 10.09 6.21
N GLU A 234 16.81 11.12 5.45
CA GLU A 234 17.97 11.02 4.54
C GLU A 234 19.25 10.62 5.28
N LYS A 235 19.45 11.15 6.48
CA LYS A 235 20.59 10.78 7.33
C LYS A 235 20.47 9.37 7.92
N LEU A 236 19.26 8.94 8.28
CA LEU A 236 19.03 7.62 8.86
C LEU A 236 19.17 6.52 7.81
N SER A 237 18.55 6.69 6.63
CA SER A 237 18.53 5.68 5.57
C SER A 237 19.83 5.64 4.75
N GLY A 238 20.70 6.65 4.91
CA GLY A 238 21.93 6.75 4.14
C GLY A 238 21.64 6.93 2.66
N ASN A 239 21.39 8.17 2.20
CA ASN A 239 21.16 8.42 0.78
C ASN A 239 22.44 8.05 0.00
N PRO A 240 22.40 7.04 -0.89
CA PRO A 240 23.56 6.64 -1.68
C PRO A 240 24.06 7.74 -2.64
N LEU A 241 23.25 8.76 -2.92
CA LEU A 241 23.57 9.84 -3.87
C LEU A 241 24.51 10.92 -3.30
N LYS A 242 24.59 11.06 -1.99
CA LYS A 242 25.53 12.00 -1.34
C LYS A 242 26.67 11.23 -0.68
N GLY A 243 27.53 10.60 -1.48
CA GLY A 243 28.72 9.91 -1.01
C GLY A 243 29.58 10.80 -0.10
N LYS A 244 29.49 10.62 1.19
CA LYS A 244 30.33 11.00 2.33
C LYS A 244 29.49 11.39 3.57
N GLY A 245 28.63 10.53 4.01
CA GLY A 245 28.02 10.63 5.34
C GLY A 245 27.97 9.24 5.95
N GLY A 246 28.39 9.07 7.17
CA GLY A 246 28.35 7.78 7.85
C GLY A 246 26.92 7.24 7.84
N THR A 247 26.70 6.24 7.01
CA THR A 247 25.44 5.54 6.94
C THR A 247 25.22 4.81 8.25
N ASN A 248 24.15 5.16 8.96
CA ASN A 248 23.71 4.31 10.05
C ASN A 248 23.20 3.01 9.43
N GLN A 249 24.06 1.99 9.35
CA GLN A 249 23.75 0.71 8.70
C GLN A 249 22.48 0.04 9.26
N ARG A 250 22.08 0.40 10.48
CA ARG A 250 20.88 -0.12 11.12
C ARG A 250 19.61 0.19 10.33
N PHE A 251 19.47 1.37 9.74
CA PHE A 251 18.25 1.83 9.08
C PHE A 251 18.34 1.82 7.55
N LYS A 252 19.24 1.00 6.99
CA LYS A 252 19.47 0.92 5.52
C LYS A 252 18.23 0.57 4.70
N ASN A 253 17.27 -0.12 5.28
CA ASN A 253 16.02 -0.57 4.64
C ASN A 253 14.85 0.42 4.81
N LEU A 254 15.07 1.53 5.51
CA LEU A 254 14.06 2.55 5.71
C LEU A 254 13.96 3.44 4.47
N ARG A 255 12.75 3.66 3.95
CA ARG A 255 12.47 4.48 2.79
C ARG A 255 11.34 5.47 3.08
N PRO A 256 11.55 6.77 2.84
CA PRO A 256 10.49 7.76 2.92
C PRO A 256 9.57 7.66 1.70
N PHE A 257 8.28 7.96 1.89
CA PHE A 257 7.29 8.06 0.82
C PHE A 257 6.19 9.06 1.20
N GLY A 258 5.36 9.48 0.25
CA GLY A 258 4.23 10.37 0.52
C GLY A 258 4.57 11.86 0.43
N MET A 259 5.67 12.26 -0.20
CA MET A 259 6.05 13.66 -0.38
C MET A 259 5.14 14.35 -1.40
N LEU A 260 4.68 15.57 -1.07
CA LEU A 260 3.80 16.34 -1.94
C LEU A 260 4.45 16.69 -3.29
N ASP A 261 5.71 17.12 -3.26
CA ASP A 261 6.42 17.54 -4.46
C ASP A 261 6.58 16.42 -5.49
N ASP A 262 6.75 15.18 -5.03
CA ASP A 262 6.95 14.03 -5.91
C ASP A 262 5.63 13.50 -6.49
N CYS A 263 4.48 13.89 -5.94
CA CYS A 263 3.18 13.39 -6.41
C CYS A 263 2.78 13.99 -7.76
N PHE A 264 3.08 15.26 -7.99
CA PHE A 264 2.76 15.93 -9.26
C PHE A 264 3.57 15.37 -10.43
N ASP A 265 4.83 15.06 -10.20
CA ASP A 265 5.70 14.48 -11.22
C ASP A 265 5.23 13.09 -11.67
N LEU A 266 4.57 12.35 -10.79
CA LEU A 266 4.04 11.02 -11.08
C LEU A 266 2.87 11.05 -12.05
N CYS A 267 1.91 11.94 -11.82
CA CYS A 267 0.74 12.05 -12.70
C CYS A 267 1.13 12.43 -14.13
N MET A 268 2.13 13.32 -14.27
CA MET A 268 2.66 13.70 -15.58
C MET A 268 3.37 12.54 -16.28
N ALA A 269 4.08 11.70 -15.53
CA ALA A 269 4.79 10.56 -16.10
C ALA A 269 3.83 9.50 -16.67
N ASP A 270 2.71 9.24 -16.00
CA ASP A 270 1.74 8.23 -16.42
C ASP A 270 1.05 8.59 -17.73
N GLU A 271 0.62 9.82 -17.85
CA GLU A 271 0.01 10.30 -19.08
C GLU A 271 0.99 10.19 -20.24
N MET A 272 2.26 10.54 -20.02
CA MET A 272 3.32 10.35 -21.04
C MET A 272 3.53 8.88 -21.38
N TYR A 273 3.52 7.97 -20.40
CA TYR A 273 3.69 6.54 -20.66
C TYR A 273 2.48 5.95 -21.38
N ALA A 274 1.26 6.29 -20.99
CA ALA A 274 0.04 5.86 -21.65
C ALA A 274 0.01 6.32 -23.12
N LYS A 275 0.31 7.59 -23.40
CA LYS A 275 0.42 8.12 -24.76
C LYS A 275 1.51 7.42 -25.58
N ARG A 276 2.65 7.06 -24.96
CA ARG A 276 3.72 6.31 -25.66
C ARG A 276 3.31 4.87 -25.95
N VAL A 277 2.67 4.19 -25.03
CA VAL A 277 2.17 2.83 -25.23
C VAL A 277 1.17 2.82 -26.35
N ASN A 278 0.17 3.70 -26.34
CA ASN A 278 -0.80 3.83 -27.41
C ASN A 278 -0.15 4.09 -28.77
N ALA A 279 0.81 5.02 -28.85
CA ALA A 279 1.54 5.32 -30.07
C ALA A 279 2.37 4.12 -30.61
N VAL A 280 2.86 3.25 -29.71
CA VAL A 280 3.54 2.01 -30.12
C VAL A 280 2.54 0.99 -30.66
N TYR A 281 1.39 0.82 -30.00
CA TYR A 281 0.32 -0.06 -30.48
C TYR A 281 -0.23 0.39 -31.84
N GLU A 282 -0.50 1.66 -32.01
CA GLU A 282 -0.93 2.22 -33.32
C GLU A 282 0.07 1.94 -34.44
N LYS A 283 1.38 2.01 -34.15
CA LYS A 283 2.42 1.75 -35.13
C LYS A 283 2.66 0.27 -35.44
N CYS A 284 2.50 -0.59 -34.44
CA CYS A 284 2.86 -2.00 -34.57
C CYS A 284 1.74 -2.85 -35.16
N GLU A 285 0.46 -2.53 -34.93
CA GLU A 285 -0.64 -3.45 -35.25
C GLU A 285 -1.72 -2.84 -36.14
N GLY A 286 -1.72 -1.56 -36.39
CA GLY A 286 -2.79 -0.88 -37.13
C GLY A 286 -4.18 -1.10 -36.48
N CYS A 287 -4.18 -1.58 -35.25
CA CYS A 287 -5.34 -1.93 -34.47
C CYS A 287 -5.65 -0.79 -33.50
N LEU A 288 -6.73 -0.09 -33.74
CA LEU A 288 -7.31 0.90 -32.83
C LEU A 288 -7.85 0.19 -31.60
N LEU A 289 -7.03 -0.05 -30.61
CA LEU A 289 -7.46 -0.72 -29.38
C LEU A 289 -8.34 0.19 -28.53
N TYR A 290 -8.26 1.50 -28.68
CA TYR A 290 -9.18 2.47 -28.07
C TYR A 290 -9.22 3.74 -28.90
N THR A 291 -10.25 3.91 -29.67
CA THR A 291 -10.69 5.22 -30.10
C THR A 291 -11.76 5.69 -29.13
N SER A 292 -11.88 6.99 -28.93
CA SER A 292 -12.92 7.63 -28.14
C SER A 292 -14.33 7.21 -28.57
N ASP A 293 -14.49 6.64 -29.74
CA ASP A 293 -15.76 6.20 -30.33
C ASP A 293 -16.25 4.83 -29.78
N ALA A 294 -15.42 4.11 -29.01
CA ALA A 294 -15.85 2.87 -28.35
C ALA A 294 -16.55 3.13 -26.98
N ALA A 295 -16.63 4.38 -26.56
CA ALA A 295 -17.33 4.78 -25.35
C ALA A 295 -18.75 5.30 -25.61
N ASP A 296 -19.15 5.46 -26.89
CA ASP A 296 -20.45 5.99 -27.31
C ASP A 296 -21.41 4.92 -27.88
N GLU A 297 -21.10 3.62 -27.74
CA GLU A 297 -22.02 2.50 -27.90
C GLU A 297 -22.21 1.80 -26.53
#